data_980974d12e1e7ac472e81ba2aba91e3c
#
_entry.id   980974d12e1e7ac472e81ba2aba91e3c
#
_cell.length_a   1.000
_cell.length_b   1.000
_cell.length_c   1.000
_cell.angle_alpha   90.00
_cell.angle_beta   90.00
_cell.angle_gamma   90.00
#
_symmetry.space_group_name_H-M   'P 1'
#
loop_
_entity.id
_entity.type
_entity.pdbx_description
1 polymer ?
#
loop_
_entity_poly.entity_id
_entity_poly.type
_entity_poly.pdbx_seq_one_letter_code
_entity_poly.pdbx_strand_id
1 'polypeptide(L)'
;MKNIVSFNRAVRLSVIIFSLLSLLHLTVIIGIIFFDLAPIKLLWGGKIKTIDELLKFEIISLVVSIFCLIIVLVRSQSLISIFIDFSRVTLWLLFFLFILNTIGNLIAESIFEKFFALVTLILSILCLRMALEPTK
;
A
#
# COMPACT_ATOMS: atom_id res chain seq x y z
N MET A 1 -13.44 8.58 -15.39
CA MET A 1 -12.13 8.44 -14.71
C MET A 1 -10.95 8.86 -15.56
N LYS A 2 -10.91 8.58 -16.88
CA LYS A 2 -9.78 8.99 -17.76
C LYS A 2 -9.50 10.51 -17.73
N ASN A 3 -10.51 11.33 -17.53
CA ASN A 3 -10.40 12.79 -17.48
C ASN A 3 -9.88 13.34 -16.14
N ILE A 4 -9.93 12.54 -15.07
CA ILE A 4 -9.47 12.94 -13.73
C ILE A 4 -8.01 12.55 -13.51
N VAL A 5 -7.68 11.28 -13.81
CA VAL A 5 -6.32 10.76 -13.67
C VAL A 5 -5.97 9.92 -14.90
N SER A 6 -4.90 10.29 -15.62
CA SER A 6 -4.37 9.47 -16.72
C SER A 6 -3.72 8.19 -16.21
N PHE A 7 -3.68 7.14 -17.02
CA PHE A 7 -3.02 5.87 -16.64
C PHE A 7 -1.58 6.07 -16.19
N ASN A 8 -0.78 6.81 -16.95
CA ASN A 8 0.62 7.07 -16.62
C ASN A 8 0.80 7.84 -15.30
N ARG A 9 -0.12 8.78 -14.99
CA ARG A 9 -0.11 9.46 -13.69
C ARG A 9 -0.48 8.51 -12.55
N ALA A 10 -1.48 7.63 -12.77
CA ALA A 10 -1.85 6.63 -11.78
C ALA A 10 -0.67 5.69 -11.47
N VAL A 11 0.00 5.17 -12.48
CA VAL A 11 1.22 4.34 -12.32
C VAL A 11 2.29 5.10 -11.53
N ARG A 12 2.66 6.31 -11.97
CA ARG A 12 3.72 7.09 -11.32
C ARG A 12 3.41 7.37 -9.85
N LEU A 13 2.19 7.81 -9.54
CA LEU A 13 1.78 8.09 -8.16
C LEU A 13 1.77 6.82 -7.31
N SER A 14 1.27 5.71 -7.85
CA SER A 14 1.29 4.42 -7.13
C SER A 14 2.71 3.96 -6.84
N VAL A 15 3.63 4.06 -7.80
CA VAL A 15 5.06 3.73 -7.59
C VAL A 15 5.65 4.58 -6.46
N ILE A 16 5.41 5.88 -6.46
CA ILE A 16 5.91 6.77 -5.41
C ILE A 16 5.33 6.37 -4.05
N ILE A 17 4.01 6.19 -3.95
CA ILE A 17 3.35 5.88 -2.67
C ILE A 17 3.80 4.52 -2.16
N PHE A 18 3.83 3.45 -2.97
CA PHE A 18 4.27 2.13 -2.51
C PHE A 18 5.76 2.11 -2.15
N SER A 19 6.61 2.88 -2.84
CA SER A 19 8.01 3.03 -2.45
C SER A 19 8.16 3.71 -1.10
N LEU A 20 7.39 4.78 -0.85
CA LEU A 20 7.40 5.47 0.45
C LEU A 20 6.85 4.59 1.58
N LEU A 21 5.78 3.81 1.32
CA LEU A 21 5.25 2.85 2.30
C LEU A 21 6.27 1.76 2.61
N SER A 22 6.94 1.21 1.58
CA SER A 22 8.00 0.21 1.79
C SER A 22 9.15 0.78 2.61
N LEU A 23 9.56 2.02 2.34
CA LEU A 23 10.58 2.71 3.12
C LEU A 23 10.14 2.94 4.57
N LEU A 24 8.88 3.32 4.79
CA LEU A 24 8.31 3.50 6.12
C LEU A 24 8.39 2.20 6.93
N HIS A 25 7.86 1.09 6.39
CA HIS A 25 7.90 -0.20 7.08
C HIS A 25 9.32 -0.67 7.34
N LEU A 26 10.23 -0.49 6.37
CA LEU A 26 11.64 -0.81 6.55
C LEU A 26 12.28 0.03 7.67
N THR A 27 11.94 1.32 7.75
CA THR A 27 12.45 2.22 8.80
C THR A 27 11.97 1.79 10.18
N VAL A 28 10.70 1.38 10.32
CA VAL A 28 10.16 0.87 11.59
C VAL A 28 10.86 -0.44 11.99
N ILE A 29 11.05 -1.37 11.04
CA ILE A 29 11.76 -2.64 11.28
C ILE A 29 13.20 -2.37 11.76
N ILE A 30 13.93 -1.49 11.07
CA ILE A 30 15.29 -1.11 11.47
C ILE A 30 15.28 -0.45 12.84
N GLY A 31 14.31 0.44 13.11
CA GLY A 31 14.14 1.08 14.41
C GLY A 31 13.96 0.07 15.55
N ILE A 32 13.13 -0.95 15.34
CA ILE A 32 12.90 -2.02 16.31
C ILE A 32 14.17 -2.85 16.55
N ILE A 33 14.83 -3.30 15.47
CA ILE A 33 15.93 -4.27 15.58
C ILE A 33 17.22 -3.64 16.12
N PHE A 34 17.54 -2.41 15.72
CA PHE A 34 18.84 -1.80 15.99
C PHE A 34 18.81 -0.70 17.06
N PHE A 35 17.63 -0.13 17.34
CA PHE A 35 17.52 1.05 18.19
C PHE A 35 16.52 0.90 19.35
N ASP A 36 15.88 -0.27 19.51
CA ASP A 36 14.80 -0.53 20.47
C ASP A 36 13.64 0.47 20.40
N LEU A 37 13.45 1.09 19.22
CA LEU A 37 12.40 2.06 18.97
C LEU A 37 11.15 1.35 18.41
N ALA A 38 10.18 1.08 19.28
CA ALA A 38 8.94 0.41 18.92
C ALA A 38 7.72 1.33 19.12
N PRO A 39 7.16 1.95 18.04
CA PRO A 39 6.03 2.87 18.14
C PRO A 39 4.68 2.13 18.27
N ILE A 40 4.55 1.20 19.23
CA ILE A 40 3.38 0.31 19.42
C ILE A 40 2.07 1.10 19.51
N LYS A 41 2.08 2.23 20.22
CA LYS A 41 0.86 3.04 20.44
C LYS A 41 0.38 3.82 19.21
N LEU A 42 1.23 4.00 18.22
CA LEU A 42 0.96 4.84 17.04
C LEU A 42 0.45 4.03 15.84
N LEU A 43 0.69 2.71 15.85
CA LEU A 43 0.45 1.83 14.73
C LEU A 43 -0.61 0.78 15.08
N TRP A 44 -1.30 0.28 14.07
CA TRP A 44 -2.25 -0.84 14.16
C TRP A 44 -3.40 -0.59 15.14
N GLY A 45 -3.91 0.66 15.22
CA GLY A 45 -5.02 1.04 16.10
C GLY A 45 -4.69 0.94 17.60
N GLY A 46 -3.41 0.90 17.97
CA GLY A 46 -2.98 0.68 19.36
C GLY A 46 -3.33 -0.71 19.91
N LYS A 47 -3.73 -1.65 19.05
CA LYS A 47 -4.17 -3.01 19.44
C LYS A 47 -3.01 -3.98 19.66
N ILE A 48 -1.83 -3.68 19.10
CA ILE A 48 -0.61 -4.47 19.27
C ILE A 48 -0.07 -4.27 20.68
N LYS A 49 0.27 -5.36 21.35
CA LYS A 49 0.72 -5.36 22.75
C LYS A 49 2.21 -5.64 22.92
N THR A 50 2.84 -6.31 21.96
CA THR A 50 4.22 -6.75 22.05
C THR A 50 5.04 -6.26 20.86
N ILE A 51 6.36 -6.10 21.09
CA ILE A 51 7.33 -5.73 20.04
C ILE A 51 7.39 -6.81 18.97
N ASP A 52 7.32 -8.09 19.34
CA ASP A 52 7.35 -9.21 18.40
C ASP A 52 6.13 -9.22 17.46
N GLU A 53 4.96 -8.88 17.99
CA GLU A 53 3.76 -8.71 17.15
C GLU A 53 3.94 -7.56 16.18
N LEU A 54 4.40 -6.39 16.64
CA LEU A 54 4.65 -5.25 15.79
C LEU A 54 5.64 -5.60 14.68
N LEU A 55 6.76 -6.23 15.01
CA LEU A 55 7.77 -6.64 14.04
C LEU A 55 7.20 -7.58 12.96
N LYS A 56 6.38 -8.56 13.35
CA LYS A 56 5.70 -9.45 12.39
C LYS A 56 4.79 -8.69 11.44
N PHE A 57 3.96 -7.79 11.95
CA PHE A 57 3.05 -7.00 11.12
C PHE A 57 3.81 -6.06 10.18
N GLU A 58 4.90 -5.45 10.64
CA GLU A 58 5.74 -4.58 9.80
C GLU A 58 6.43 -5.34 8.69
N ILE A 59 6.94 -6.56 8.95
CA ILE A 59 7.53 -7.43 7.92
C ILE A 59 6.48 -7.82 6.87
N ILE A 60 5.29 -8.24 7.32
CA ILE A 60 4.20 -8.59 6.41
C ILE A 60 3.82 -7.36 5.54
N SER A 61 3.70 -6.18 6.14
CA SER A 61 3.35 -4.96 5.42
C SER A 61 4.42 -4.54 4.43
N LEU A 62 5.69 -4.72 4.76
CA LEU A 62 6.80 -4.49 3.84
C LEU A 62 6.70 -5.42 2.62
N VAL A 63 6.49 -6.71 2.85
CA VAL A 63 6.33 -7.70 1.75
C VAL A 63 5.14 -7.35 0.88
N VAL A 64 3.99 -7.02 1.49
CA VAL A 64 2.77 -6.63 0.74
C VAL A 64 2.99 -5.35 -0.05
N SER A 65 3.64 -4.32 0.51
CA SER A 65 3.87 -3.07 -0.22
C SER A 65 4.84 -3.25 -1.40
N ILE A 66 5.88 -4.08 -1.25
CA ILE A 66 6.79 -4.46 -2.35
C ILE A 66 6.02 -5.26 -3.42
N PHE A 67 5.17 -6.20 -3.02
CA PHE A 67 4.32 -6.94 -3.96
C PHE A 67 3.41 -5.99 -4.75
N CYS A 68 2.74 -5.04 -4.09
CA CYS A 68 1.91 -4.03 -4.75
C CYS A 68 2.74 -3.20 -5.75
N LEU A 69 3.96 -2.81 -5.38
CA LEU A 69 4.87 -2.09 -6.27
C LEU A 69 5.19 -2.90 -7.53
N ILE A 70 5.51 -4.19 -7.38
CA ILE A 70 5.77 -5.10 -8.50
C ILE A 70 4.54 -5.21 -9.41
N ILE A 71 3.34 -5.38 -8.85
CA ILE A 71 2.08 -5.44 -9.63
C ILE A 71 1.86 -4.17 -10.47
N VAL A 72 2.13 -3.00 -9.91
CA VAL A 72 2.02 -1.72 -10.64
C VAL A 72 3.05 -1.65 -11.77
N LEU A 73 4.29 -2.08 -11.54
CA LEU A 73 5.35 -2.11 -12.56
C LEU A 73 5.04 -3.11 -13.68
N VAL A 74 4.52 -4.28 -13.36
CA VAL A 74 4.03 -5.26 -14.36
C VAL A 74 2.88 -4.64 -15.16
N ARG A 75 1.93 -4.00 -14.51
CA ARG A 75 0.77 -3.36 -15.17
C ARG A 75 1.18 -2.24 -16.13
N SER A 76 2.23 -1.51 -15.82
CA SER A 76 2.78 -0.44 -16.67
C SER A 76 3.62 -0.96 -17.84
N GLN A 77 3.76 -2.28 -18.00
CA GLN A 77 4.65 -2.94 -18.97
C GLN A 77 6.14 -2.62 -18.75
N SER A 78 6.49 -2.05 -17.60
CA SER A 78 7.90 -1.77 -17.24
C SER A 78 8.66 -3.03 -16.81
N LEU A 79 7.94 -4.10 -16.49
CA LEU A 79 8.44 -5.43 -16.16
C LEU A 79 7.84 -6.47 -17.13
N ILE A 80 7.68 -7.70 -16.69
CA ILE A 80 7.29 -8.87 -17.48
C ILE A 80 5.86 -8.72 -18.02
N SER A 81 5.72 -8.51 -19.33
CA SER A 81 4.43 -8.24 -19.99
C SER A 81 3.46 -9.44 -19.97
N ILE A 82 3.98 -10.67 -19.83
CA ILE A 82 3.16 -11.90 -19.78
C ILE A 82 2.17 -11.92 -18.59
N PHE A 83 2.44 -11.15 -17.54
CA PHE A 83 1.61 -11.07 -16.35
C PHE A 83 0.63 -9.89 -16.31
N ILE A 84 0.39 -9.22 -17.45
CA ILE A 84 -0.46 -8.02 -17.49
C ILE A 84 -1.88 -8.34 -17.04
N ASP A 85 -2.49 -9.43 -17.50
CA ASP A 85 -3.85 -9.81 -17.12
C ASP A 85 -3.94 -10.19 -15.64
N PHE A 86 -2.95 -10.92 -15.13
CA PHE A 86 -2.84 -11.20 -13.69
C PHE A 86 -2.76 -9.89 -12.88
N SER A 87 -1.93 -8.93 -13.32
CA SER A 87 -1.80 -7.64 -12.63
C SER A 87 -3.11 -6.86 -12.61
N ARG A 88 -3.92 -6.95 -13.68
CA ARG A 88 -5.23 -6.32 -13.75
C ARG A 88 -6.21 -6.90 -12.71
N VAL A 89 -6.29 -8.23 -12.61
CA VAL A 89 -7.13 -8.90 -11.61
C VAL A 89 -6.67 -8.52 -10.20
N THR A 90 -5.36 -8.58 -9.95
CA THR A 90 -4.79 -8.19 -8.66
C THR A 90 -5.11 -6.73 -8.30
N LEU A 91 -5.05 -5.79 -9.25
CA LEU A 91 -5.42 -4.39 -9.00
C LEU A 91 -6.89 -4.20 -8.63
N TRP A 92 -7.81 -5.04 -9.14
CA TRP A 92 -9.19 -5.06 -8.68
C TRP A 92 -9.29 -5.51 -7.21
N LEU A 93 -8.56 -6.56 -6.84
CA LEU A 93 -8.52 -7.01 -5.43
C LEU A 93 -7.92 -5.95 -4.52
N LEU A 94 -6.83 -5.30 -4.94
CA LEU A 94 -6.19 -4.21 -4.21
C LEU A 94 -7.12 -3.00 -4.06
N PHE A 95 -7.93 -2.68 -5.06
CA PHE A 95 -8.96 -1.64 -4.95
C PHE A 95 -9.89 -1.88 -3.75
N PHE A 96 -10.47 -3.08 -3.65
CA PHE A 96 -11.34 -3.42 -2.53
C PHE A 96 -10.59 -3.47 -1.21
N LEU A 97 -9.39 -4.04 -1.19
CA LEU A 97 -8.54 -4.08 0.00
C LEU A 97 -8.25 -2.69 0.54
N PHE A 98 -7.89 -1.73 -0.32
CA PHE A 98 -7.62 -0.36 0.11
C PHE A 98 -8.86 0.41 0.52
N ILE A 99 -10.05 0.09 0.00
CA ILE A 99 -11.32 0.61 0.56
C ILE A 99 -11.52 0.12 1.99
N LEU A 100 -11.34 -1.18 2.25
CA LEU A 100 -11.45 -1.73 3.60
C LEU A 100 -10.41 -1.13 4.54
N ASN A 101 -9.17 -0.95 4.09
CA ASN A 101 -8.13 -0.28 4.86
C ASN A 101 -8.48 1.19 5.14
N THR A 102 -9.10 1.89 4.20
CA THR A 102 -9.56 3.27 4.41
C THR A 102 -10.58 3.33 5.55
N ILE A 103 -11.56 2.42 5.55
CA ILE A 103 -12.57 2.34 6.61
C ILE A 103 -11.88 2.03 7.94
N GLY A 104 -10.98 1.03 7.98
CA GLY A 104 -10.24 0.66 9.18
C GLY A 104 -9.44 1.83 9.76
N ASN A 105 -8.74 2.58 8.90
CA ASN A 105 -7.96 3.74 9.32
C ASN A 105 -8.84 4.92 9.81
N LEU A 106 -10.04 5.09 9.25
CA LEU A 106 -10.97 6.14 9.70
C LEU A 106 -11.51 5.88 11.11
N ILE A 107 -11.73 4.62 11.47
CA ILE A 107 -12.22 4.23 12.80
C ILE A 107 -11.10 4.03 13.83
N ALA A 108 -9.83 4.11 13.41
CA ALA A 108 -8.70 3.99 14.31
C ALA A 108 -8.63 5.16 15.29
N GLU A 109 -8.08 4.93 16.48
CA GLU A 109 -7.97 5.96 17.53
C GLU A 109 -6.85 6.95 17.23
N SER A 110 -5.77 6.49 16.62
CA SER A 110 -4.57 7.28 16.32
C SER A 110 -4.80 8.29 15.18
N ILE A 111 -4.40 9.56 15.40
CA ILE A 111 -4.41 10.59 14.35
C ILE A 111 -3.49 10.19 13.18
N PHE A 112 -2.40 9.50 13.48
CA PHE A 112 -1.47 9.00 12.47
C PHE A 112 -2.17 8.03 11.50
N GLU A 113 -2.97 7.10 12.00
CA GLU A 113 -3.73 6.16 11.17
C GLU A 113 -4.84 6.84 10.40
N LYS A 114 -5.51 7.83 10.98
CA LYS A 114 -6.50 8.64 10.25
C LYS A 114 -5.90 9.36 9.04
N PHE A 115 -4.63 9.80 9.13
CA PHE A 115 -3.91 10.32 7.98
C PHE A 115 -3.73 9.24 6.89
N PHE A 116 -3.45 7.98 7.29
CA PHE A 116 -3.35 6.87 6.35
C PHE A 116 -4.67 6.51 5.67
N ALA A 117 -5.82 6.89 6.22
CA ALA A 117 -7.10 6.76 5.51
C ALA A 117 -7.10 7.53 4.18
N LEU A 118 -6.50 8.72 4.15
CA LEU A 118 -6.35 9.49 2.91
C LEU A 118 -5.43 8.76 1.92
N VAL A 119 -4.31 8.23 2.40
CA VAL A 119 -3.33 7.50 1.56
C VAL A 119 -3.97 6.26 0.94
N THR A 120 -4.67 5.45 1.74
CA THR A 120 -5.33 4.22 1.26
C THR A 120 -6.51 4.52 0.33
N LEU A 121 -7.24 5.61 0.55
CA LEU A 121 -8.28 6.08 -0.38
C LEU A 121 -7.68 6.46 -1.74
N ILE A 122 -6.59 7.21 -1.74
CA ILE A 122 -5.87 7.55 -2.98
C ILE A 122 -5.39 6.27 -3.68
N LEU A 123 -4.79 5.32 -2.96
CA LEU A 123 -4.34 4.06 -3.53
C LEU A 123 -5.50 3.25 -4.13
N SER A 124 -6.67 3.22 -3.48
CA SER A 124 -7.84 2.54 -4.04
C SER A 124 -8.24 3.13 -5.37
N ILE A 125 -8.33 4.46 -5.48
CA ILE A 125 -8.68 5.16 -6.72
C ILE A 125 -7.63 4.90 -7.82
N LEU A 126 -6.34 4.90 -7.48
CA LEU A 126 -5.26 4.64 -8.42
C LEU A 126 -5.29 3.18 -8.92
N CYS A 127 -5.51 2.21 -8.01
CA CYS A 127 -5.67 0.79 -8.38
C CYS A 127 -6.87 0.59 -9.32
N LEU A 128 -8.02 1.18 -8.98
CA LEU A 128 -9.21 1.15 -9.86
C LEU A 128 -8.90 1.76 -11.23
N ARG A 129 -8.22 2.91 -11.27
CA ARG A 129 -7.86 3.56 -12.55
C ARG A 129 -6.98 2.66 -13.42
N MET A 130 -6.00 1.98 -12.81
CA MET A 130 -5.11 1.06 -13.54
C MET A 130 -5.81 -0.24 -13.95
N ALA A 131 -6.72 -0.76 -13.13
CA ALA A 131 -7.50 -1.96 -13.43
C ALA A 131 -8.46 -1.76 -14.61
N LEU A 132 -9.02 -0.54 -14.77
CA LEU A 132 -9.95 -0.17 -15.85
C LEU A 132 -9.26 0.09 -17.19
N GLU A 133 -7.93 0.23 -17.25
CA GLU A 133 -7.23 0.39 -18.53
C GLU A 133 -7.26 -0.91 -19.32
N PRO A 134 -7.64 -0.87 -20.62
CA PRO A 134 -7.63 -2.06 -21.45
C PRO A 134 -6.23 -2.66 -21.56
N THR A 135 -6.12 -3.98 -21.52
CA THR A 135 -4.91 -4.70 -21.95
C THR A 135 -4.87 -4.69 -23.46
N LYS A 136 -3.80 -4.14 -24.03
CA LYS A 136 -3.57 -4.17 -25.49
C LYS A 136 -3.01 -5.52 -25.89
#